data_474803b9a593fd9218ad367c37997c8a
#
_entry.id   474803b9a593fd9218ad367c37997c8a
#
_cell.length_a   1.000
_cell.length_b   1.000
_cell.length_c   1.000
_cell.angle_alpha   90.00
_cell.angle_beta   90.00
_cell.angle_gamma   90.00
#
_symmetry.space_group_name_H-M   'P 1'
#
loop_
_entity.id
_entity.type
_entity.pdbx_description
1 polymer ?
#
loop_
_entity_poly.entity_id
_entity_poly.type
_entity_poly.pdbx_seq_one_letter_code
_entity_poly.pdbx_strand_id
1 'polypeptide(L)'
;MNASLYKNKDNEESNYVVSNIFRLSDTETHLQGEEKAVFNGLHNHWMLWHGTDKKNLMSILMKGLKIKPPNARQSGSLFGDAIYFADLFSKSLSYSTHNRRKSNTEDNTFYMLLCEVALGNVANYTNNWSTEVYRPPQGYHSVRVMGEKGPDFAHSIITD
;
A
#
# COMPACT_ATOMS: atom_id res chain seq x y z
N MET A 1 -3.30 -2.54 20.32
CA MET A 1 -2.82 -1.60 19.29
C MET A 1 -3.95 -0.63 19.00
N ASN A 2 -3.83 0.62 19.40
CA ASN A 2 -4.81 1.62 19.02
C ASN A 2 -4.51 2.05 17.58
N ALA A 3 -5.44 1.80 16.67
CA ALA A 3 -5.36 2.36 15.33
C ALA A 3 -5.30 3.89 15.46
N SER A 4 -4.36 4.52 14.78
CA SER A 4 -4.24 5.97 14.77
C SER A 4 -5.56 6.59 14.30
N LEU A 5 -6.14 7.42 15.15
CA LEU A 5 -7.37 8.15 14.86
C LEU A 5 -7.11 9.11 13.68
N TYR A 6 -7.76 8.85 12.56
CA TYR A 6 -7.72 9.75 11.42
C TYR A 6 -8.90 10.71 11.50
N LYS A 7 -8.63 12.01 11.62
CA LYS A 7 -9.64 13.05 11.44
C LYS A 7 -9.80 13.38 9.96
N ASN A 8 -10.95 13.07 9.42
CA ASN A 8 -11.32 13.51 8.08
C ASN A 8 -11.59 15.02 8.06
N LYS A 9 -11.48 15.67 6.90
CA LYS A 9 -11.77 17.11 6.74
C LYS A 9 -13.16 17.53 7.24
N ASP A 10 -14.07 16.59 7.36
CA ASP A 10 -15.48 16.80 7.75
C ASP A 10 -15.76 16.47 9.21
N ASN A 11 -14.74 16.44 10.09
CA ASN A 11 -14.88 16.17 11.54
C ASN A 11 -15.58 14.85 11.93
N GLU A 12 -15.82 13.93 11.02
CA GLU A 12 -16.29 12.59 11.36
C GLU A 12 -15.11 11.71 11.78
N GLU A 13 -15.03 11.39 13.05
CA GLU A 13 -14.13 10.37 13.58
C GLU A 13 -14.62 9.00 13.13
N SER A 14 -14.04 8.48 12.07
CA SER A 14 -14.30 7.10 11.67
C SER A 14 -13.50 6.18 12.58
N ASN A 15 -14.15 5.58 13.56
CA ASN A 15 -13.54 4.59 14.44
C ASN A 15 -13.42 3.26 13.71
N TYR A 16 -12.21 2.89 13.33
CA TYR A 16 -11.91 1.57 12.80
C TYR A 16 -11.39 0.68 13.92
N VAL A 17 -11.94 -0.53 14.00
CA VAL A 17 -11.53 -1.54 14.97
C VAL A 17 -10.82 -2.66 14.21
N VAL A 18 -9.61 -3.00 14.64
CA VAL A 18 -8.90 -4.17 14.13
C VAL A 18 -9.53 -5.40 14.78
N SER A 19 -10.22 -6.21 13.99
CA SER A 19 -10.84 -7.45 14.48
C SER A 19 -9.85 -8.61 14.48
N ASN A 20 -9.03 -8.73 13.45
CA ASN A 20 -8.06 -9.80 13.32
C ASN A 20 -6.79 -9.32 12.63
N ILE A 21 -5.66 -9.94 12.98
CA ILE A 21 -4.37 -9.77 12.32
C ILE A 21 -3.86 -11.15 11.93
N PHE A 22 -3.52 -11.31 10.67
CA PHE A 22 -2.92 -12.53 10.13
C PHE A 22 -1.52 -12.22 9.64
N ARG A 23 -0.56 -13.06 10.02
CA ARG A 23 0.80 -13.02 9.48
C ARG A 23 0.94 -14.12 8.45
N LEU A 24 1.39 -13.76 7.25
CA LEU A 24 1.82 -14.74 6.27
C LEU A 24 3.22 -15.24 6.66
N SER A 25 3.43 -16.54 6.60
CA SER A 25 4.74 -17.13 6.87
C SER A 25 5.68 -16.93 5.69
N ASP A 26 6.99 -17.03 5.94
CA ASP A 26 8.00 -16.89 4.87
C ASP A 26 7.88 -17.98 3.80
N THR A 27 7.28 -19.14 4.13
CA THR A 27 6.98 -20.21 3.18
C THR A 27 5.79 -19.90 2.28
N GLU A 28 4.95 -18.94 2.69
CA GLU A 28 3.76 -18.48 1.95
C GLU A 28 4.02 -17.20 1.17
N THR A 29 5.22 -16.64 1.25
CA THR A 29 5.60 -15.52 0.41
C THR A 29 5.74 -15.98 -1.04
N HIS A 30 5.26 -15.16 -1.96
CA HIS A 30 5.30 -15.49 -3.40
C HIS A 30 6.63 -15.15 -4.06
N LEU A 31 7.57 -14.57 -3.29
CA LEU A 31 8.91 -14.27 -3.77
C LEU A 31 9.73 -15.55 -3.81
N GLN A 32 10.18 -15.95 -4.99
CA GLN A 32 10.99 -17.15 -5.20
C GLN A 32 12.16 -16.85 -6.13
N GLY A 33 13.19 -17.69 -6.05
CA GLY A 33 14.31 -17.62 -6.96
C GLY A 33 14.95 -16.24 -7.02
N GLU A 34 15.05 -15.69 -8.24
CA GLU A 34 15.65 -14.39 -8.52
C GLU A 34 14.92 -13.22 -7.83
N GLU A 35 13.59 -13.25 -7.80
CA GLU A 35 12.79 -12.21 -7.13
C GLU A 35 13.13 -12.13 -5.65
N LYS A 36 13.27 -13.28 -4.97
CA LYS A 36 13.67 -13.34 -3.57
C LYS A 36 15.10 -12.86 -3.36
N ALA A 37 16.00 -13.20 -4.26
CA ALA A 37 17.39 -12.74 -4.19
C ALA A 37 17.49 -11.22 -4.37
N VAL A 38 16.75 -10.65 -5.32
CA VAL A 38 16.67 -9.20 -5.52
C VAL A 38 16.09 -8.52 -4.28
N PHE A 39 14.98 -9.03 -3.73
CA PHE A 39 14.36 -8.49 -2.53
C PHE A 39 15.32 -8.45 -1.34
N ASN A 40 16.01 -9.56 -1.08
CA ASN A 40 16.97 -9.66 0.03
C ASN A 40 18.26 -8.83 -0.22
N GLY A 41 18.61 -8.60 -1.46
CA GLY A 41 19.81 -7.83 -1.83
C GLY A 41 19.61 -6.32 -1.85
N LEU A 42 18.36 -5.86 -1.90
CA LEU A 42 18.07 -4.44 -1.80
C LEU A 42 18.10 -3.98 -0.34
N HIS A 43 18.56 -2.77 -0.12
CA HIS A 43 18.48 -2.07 1.16
C HIS A 43 17.19 -1.26 1.28
N ASN A 44 16.99 -0.60 2.44
CA ASN A 44 15.90 0.34 2.66
C ASN A 44 14.51 -0.35 2.58
N HIS A 45 14.27 -1.26 3.51
CA HIS A 45 13.00 -1.97 3.65
C HIS A 45 12.05 -1.17 4.55
N TRP A 46 10.85 -0.97 4.08
CA TRP A 46 9.81 -0.27 4.83
C TRP A 46 8.54 -1.12 4.94
N MET A 47 7.87 -0.99 6.10
CA MET A 47 6.52 -1.52 6.27
C MET A 47 5.52 -0.51 5.75
N LEU A 48 4.85 -0.84 4.64
CA LEU A 48 3.94 0.06 3.94
C LEU A 48 2.56 -0.56 3.76
N TRP A 49 1.55 0.30 3.74
CA TRP A 49 0.16 -0.10 3.57
C TRP A 49 -0.20 -0.27 2.09
N HIS A 50 -0.94 -1.33 1.82
CA HIS A 50 -1.60 -1.55 0.52
C HIS A 50 -3.09 -1.82 0.73
N GLY A 51 -3.92 -0.98 0.13
CA GLY A 51 -5.37 -1.12 0.11
C GLY A 51 -5.85 -1.69 -1.22
N THR A 52 -6.78 -2.63 -1.15
CA THR A 52 -7.36 -3.26 -2.35
C THR A 52 -8.80 -3.65 -2.10
N ASP A 53 -9.56 -3.82 -3.18
CA ASP A 53 -10.91 -4.36 -3.12
C ASP A 53 -10.88 -5.80 -2.58
N LYS A 54 -11.83 -6.13 -1.70
CA LYS A 54 -12.01 -7.47 -1.09
C LYS A 54 -11.96 -8.61 -2.12
N LYS A 55 -12.52 -8.41 -3.31
CA LYS A 55 -12.52 -9.43 -4.39
C LYS A 55 -11.13 -9.79 -4.90
N ASN A 56 -10.14 -8.90 -4.74
CA ASN A 56 -8.77 -9.12 -5.20
C ASN A 56 -7.93 -9.86 -4.16
N LEU A 57 -8.37 -9.86 -2.89
CA LEU A 57 -7.59 -10.36 -1.75
C LEU A 57 -7.12 -11.79 -1.96
N MET A 58 -8.04 -12.70 -2.34
CA MET A 58 -7.69 -14.10 -2.54
C MET A 58 -6.62 -14.28 -3.63
N SER A 59 -6.75 -13.54 -4.73
CA SER A 59 -5.76 -13.59 -5.81
C SER A 59 -4.40 -13.06 -5.35
N ILE A 60 -4.38 -12.01 -4.53
CA ILE A 60 -3.15 -11.45 -3.97
C ILE A 60 -2.51 -12.44 -3.00
N LEU A 61 -3.30 -13.07 -2.12
CA LEU A 61 -2.80 -14.08 -1.18
C LEU A 61 -2.24 -15.32 -1.89
N MET A 62 -2.80 -15.68 -3.04
CA MET A 62 -2.35 -16.86 -3.81
C MET A 62 -1.20 -16.57 -4.77
N LYS A 63 -1.08 -15.37 -5.29
CA LYS A 63 -0.19 -15.07 -6.44
C LYS A 63 0.74 -13.86 -6.19
N GLY A 64 0.64 -13.24 -5.03
CA GLY A 64 1.33 -12.00 -4.71
C GLY A 64 0.74 -10.76 -5.39
N LEU A 65 1.26 -9.61 -5.02
CA LEU A 65 0.97 -8.35 -5.67
C LEU A 65 1.61 -8.31 -7.06
N LYS A 66 0.86 -7.86 -8.06
CA LYS A 66 1.32 -7.78 -9.45
C LYS A 66 1.09 -6.39 -10.02
N ILE A 67 2.03 -5.94 -10.84
CA ILE A 67 1.86 -4.73 -11.64
C ILE A 67 0.79 -5.03 -12.70
N LYS A 68 -0.25 -4.20 -12.76
CA LYS A 68 -1.31 -4.23 -13.78
C LYS A 68 -1.84 -5.65 -14.08
N PRO A 69 -2.41 -6.37 -13.10
CA PRO A 69 -2.91 -7.70 -13.37
C PRO A 69 -4.04 -7.65 -14.42
N PRO A 70 -4.14 -8.67 -15.28
CA PRO A 70 -5.22 -8.74 -16.27
C PRO A 70 -6.59 -8.63 -15.60
N ASN A 71 -7.50 -7.87 -16.18
CA ASN A 71 -8.87 -7.65 -15.69
C ASN A 71 -9.01 -6.87 -14.37
N ALA A 72 -7.93 -6.33 -13.78
CA ALA A 72 -8.08 -5.42 -12.67
C ALA A 72 -8.54 -4.05 -13.17
N ARG A 73 -9.62 -3.53 -12.57
CA ARG A 73 -9.98 -2.12 -12.75
C ARG A 73 -8.87 -1.27 -12.14
N GLN A 74 -8.21 -0.50 -12.97
CA GLN A 74 -7.19 0.44 -12.50
C GLN A 74 -7.89 1.69 -11.99
N SER A 75 -7.88 1.86 -10.67
CA SER A 75 -8.16 3.15 -10.06
C SER A 75 -6.85 3.63 -9.46
N GLY A 76 -6.38 4.80 -9.88
CA GLY A 76 -5.24 5.46 -9.23
C GLY A 76 -3.87 5.15 -9.84
N SER A 77 -3.75 4.92 -11.15
CA SER A 77 -2.46 4.81 -11.86
C SER A 77 -1.87 6.18 -12.23
N LEU A 78 -1.90 7.12 -11.31
CA LEU A 78 -1.46 8.50 -11.55
C LEU A 78 0.02 8.58 -11.97
N PHE A 79 0.84 7.65 -11.51
CA PHE A 79 2.28 7.60 -11.79
C PHE A 79 2.66 6.35 -12.61
N GLY A 80 1.75 5.87 -13.45
CA GLY A 80 2.00 4.74 -14.33
C GLY A 80 1.71 3.37 -13.74
N ASP A 81 2.17 2.33 -14.44
CA ASP A 81 1.94 0.94 -14.07
C ASP A 81 2.93 0.52 -12.97
N ALA A 82 2.45 0.42 -11.73
CA ALA A 82 3.24 0.06 -10.57
C ALA A 82 2.38 -0.64 -9.50
N ILE A 83 3.01 -1.22 -8.50
CA ILE A 83 2.38 -1.58 -7.24
C ILE A 83 2.49 -0.35 -6.33
N TYR A 84 1.35 0.13 -5.85
CA TYR A 84 1.26 1.34 -5.04
C TYR A 84 1.15 1.00 -3.57
N PHE A 85 1.94 1.69 -2.77
CA PHE A 85 1.92 1.61 -1.32
C PHE A 85 1.76 3.00 -0.72
N ALA A 86 1.37 3.08 0.54
CA ALA A 86 1.32 4.31 1.30
C ALA A 86 1.89 4.11 2.70
N ASP A 87 2.56 5.13 3.19
CA ASP A 87 2.98 5.27 4.58
C ASP A 87 1.81 5.64 5.50
N LEU A 88 0.72 6.21 4.95
CA LEU A 88 -0.52 6.51 5.66
C LEU A 88 -1.56 5.41 5.46
N PHE A 89 -2.03 4.84 6.57
CA PHE A 89 -3.15 3.88 6.60
C PHE A 89 -4.39 4.42 5.88
N SER A 90 -4.78 5.64 6.19
CA SER A 90 -5.99 6.29 5.65
C SER A 90 -5.97 6.41 4.13
N LYS A 91 -4.81 6.66 3.53
CA LYS A 91 -4.67 6.72 2.08
C LYS A 91 -4.92 5.36 1.45
N SER A 92 -4.35 4.30 1.99
CA SER A 92 -4.56 2.94 1.50
C SER A 92 -5.98 2.44 1.77
N LEU A 93 -6.59 2.83 2.87
CA LEU A 93 -7.96 2.47 3.22
C LEU A 93 -8.97 2.93 2.18
N SER A 94 -8.76 4.09 1.55
CA SER A 94 -9.65 4.59 0.51
C SER A 94 -9.79 3.63 -0.67
N TYR A 95 -8.76 2.85 -0.98
CA TYR A 95 -8.79 1.83 -2.04
C TYR A 95 -9.49 0.54 -1.62
N SER A 96 -9.53 0.24 -0.33
CA SER A 96 -10.26 -0.92 0.21
C SER A 96 -11.75 -0.66 0.35
N THR A 97 -12.15 0.61 0.54
CA THR A 97 -13.54 1.01 0.78
C THR A 97 -14.24 1.56 -0.46
N HIS A 98 -13.55 1.69 -1.58
CA HIS A 98 -14.06 2.36 -2.79
C HIS A 98 -15.39 1.78 -3.29
N ASN A 99 -15.60 0.48 -3.18
CA ASN A 99 -16.83 -0.17 -3.62
C ASN A 99 -17.95 -0.14 -2.57
N ARG A 100 -17.66 0.25 -1.31
CA ARG A 100 -18.66 0.27 -0.23
C ARG A 100 -19.79 1.27 -0.49
N ARG A 101 -19.49 2.39 -1.13
CA ARG A 101 -20.52 3.39 -1.49
C ARG A 101 -21.52 2.88 -2.55
N LYS A 102 -21.20 1.76 -3.22
CA LYS A 102 -22.04 1.14 -4.26
C LYS A 102 -22.70 -0.16 -3.83
N SER A 103 -22.35 -0.68 -2.66
CA SER A 103 -22.88 -1.95 -2.15
C SER A 103 -23.80 -1.67 -0.97
N ASN A 104 -25.07 -2.05 -1.12
CA ASN A 104 -26.06 -2.05 -0.03
C ASN A 104 -25.83 -3.21 0.97
N THR A 105 -24.64 -3.80 1.02
CA THR A 105 -24.34 -4.88 1.95
C THR A 105 -23.94 -4.30 3.30
N GLU A 106 -24.48 -4.84 4.37
CA GLU A 106 -24.18 -4.50 5.77
C GLU A 106 -22.76 -4.91 6.21
N ASP A 107 -22.00 -5.59 5.34
CA ASP A 107 -20.63 -6.02 5.63
C ASP A 107 -19.67 -4.82 5.64
N ASN A 108 -19.37 -4.39 6.84
CA ASN A 108 -18.45 -3.29 7.14
C ASN A 108 -16.99 -3.74 7.26
N THR A 109 -16.69 -4.98 6.87
CA THR A 109 -15.33 -5.55 6.94
C THR A 109 -14.52 -5.21 5.70
N PHE A 110 -13.29 -4.71 5.90
CA PHE A 110 -12.30 -4.53 4.85
C PHE A 110 -10.96 -5.11 5.27
N TYR A 111 -10.14 -5.33 4.28
CA TYR A 111 -8.83 -5.93 4.46
C TYR A 111 -7.76 -4.92 4.04
N MET A 112 -6.72 -4.84 4.86
CA MET A 112 -5.54 -4.03 4.61
C MET A 112 -4.33 -4.92 4.64
N LEU A 113 -3.42 -4.73 3.72
CA LEU A 113 -2.15 -5.42 3.70
C LEU A 113 -1.08 -4.49 4.27
N LEU A 114 -0.31 -4.98 5.23
CA LEU A 114 0.92 -4.34 5.69
C LEU A 114 2.07 -5.16 5.12
N CYS A 115 2.80 -4.56 4.18
CA CYS A 115 3.79 -5.25 3.39
C CYS A 115 5.18 -4.73 3.72
N GLU A 116 6.14 -5.63 3.86
CA GLU A 116 7.55 -5.28 3.80
C GLU A 116 7.93 -5.02 2.34
N VAL A 117 8.44 -3.83 2.06
CA VAL A 117 8.75 -3.37 0.70
C VAL A 117 10.22 -2.98 0.63
N ALA A 118 10.98 -3.67 -0.21
CA ALA A 118 12.37 -3.34 -0.50
C ALA A 118 12.42 -2.14 -1.46
N LEU A 119 12.65 -0.95 -0.94
CA LEU A 119 12.64 0.29 -1.71
C LEU A 119 13.96 0.54 -2.45
N GLY A 120 15.07 0.05 -1.92
CA GLY A 120 16.40 0.32 -2.46
C GLY A 120 16.68 1.82 -2.58
N ASN A 121 17.26 2.24 -3.70
CA ASN A 121 17.44 3.66 -4.03
C ASN A 121 16.11 4.26 -4.44
N VAL A 122 15.67 5.30 -3.73
CA VAL A 122 14.36 5.94 -3.93
C VAL A 122 14.51 7.25 -4.69
N ALA A 123 13.84 7.36 -5.84
CA ALA A 123 13.68 8.63 -6.53
C ALA A 123 12.52 9.41 -5.89
N ASN A 124 12.82 10.57 -5.29
CA ASN A 124 11.82 11.42 -4.65
C ASN A 124 11.31 12.48 -5.62
N TYR A 125 9.99 12.57 -5.71
CA TYR A 125 9.30 13.61 -6.48
C TYR A 125 8.39 14.42 -5.58
N THR A 126 8.36 15.71 -5.79
CA THR A 126 7.34 16.59 -5.23
C THR A 126 6.06 16.46 -6.06
N ASN A 127 4.91 16.72 -5.44
CA ASN A 127 3.59 16.54 -6.06
C ASN A 127 3.33 17.61 -7.16
N ASN A 128 4.14 17.60 -8.21
CA ASN A 128 3.89 18.36 -9.43
C ASN A 128 3.23 17.45 -10.44
N TRP A 129 1.95 17.64 -10.67
CA TRP A 129 1.05 16.90 -11.57
C TRP A 129 1.54 16.77 -13.02
N SER A 130 2.60 17.47 -13.38
CA SER A 130 3.16 17.50 -14.73
C SER A 130 4.24 16.45 -15.01
N THR A 131 4.63 15.66 -14.03
CA THR A 131 5.73 14.70 -14.20
C THR A 131 5.15 13.33 -14.50
N GLU A 132 5.21 12.91 -15.75
CA GLU A 132 4.92 11.54 -16.16
C GLU A 132 6.05 10.62 -15.68
N VAL A 133 5.88 10.04 -14.49
CA VAL A 133 6.82 9.09 -13.92
C VAL A 133 6.29 7.68 -14.17
N TYR A 134 6.69 7.07 -15.26
CA TYR A 134 6.24 5.71 -15.59
C TYR A 134 7.13 4.61 -15.03
N ARG A 135 8.38 4.92 -14.70
CA ARG A 135 9.38 3.98 -14.17
C ARG A 135 10.39 4.72 -13.30
N PRO A 136 11.02 4.04 -12.34
CA PRO A 136 12.17 4.61 -11.64
C PRO A 136 13.26 5.00 -12.65
N PRO A 137 13.93 6.15 -12.48
CA PRO A 137 15.09 6.52 -13.30
C PRO A 137 16.23 5.50 -13.17
N GLN A 138 17.17 5.55 -14.09
CA GLN A 138 18.35 4.68 -14.03
C GLN A 138 19.09 4.82 -12.70
N GLY A 139 19.40 3.70 -12.04
CA GLY A 139 20.04 3.66 -10.72
C GLY A 139 19.10 3.78 -9.53
N TYR A 140 17.80 3.91 -9.77
CA TYR A 140 16.77 3.88 -8.74
C TYR A 140 15.91 2.62 -8.84
N HIS A 141 15.39 2.15 -7.69
CA HIS A 141 14.60 0.92 -7.60
C HIS A 141 13.12 1.22 -7.36
N SER A 142 12.83 2.37 -6.77
CA SER A 142 11.47 2.80 -6.45
C SER A 142 11.29 4.30 -6.63
N VAL A 143 10.02 4.73 -6.62
CA VAL A 143 9.63 6.13 -6.71
C VAL A 143 8.80 6.47 -5.49
N ARG A 144 9.14 7.57 -4.82
CA ARG A 144 8.33 8.16 -3.75
C ARG A 144 7.81 9.51 -4.20
N VAL A 145 6.50 9.67 -4.15
CA VAL A 145 5.88 10.97 -4.40
C VAL A 145 5.47 11.58 -3.07
N MET A 146 6.07 12.72 -2.76
CA MET A 146 5.81 13.47 -1.52
C MET A 146 4.45 14.13 -1.62
N GLY A 147 3.52 13.74 -0.74
CA GLY A 147 2.22 14.37 -0.60
C GLY A 147 2.27 15.56 0.37
N GLU A 148 1.18 16.33 0.43
CA GLU A 148 1.02 17.43 1.40
C GLU A 148 0.82 16.90 2.84
N LYS A 149 0.41 15.65 2.99
CA LYS A 149 0.18 14.97 4.28
C LYS A 149 1.11 13.79 4.40
N GLY A 150 1.72 13.64 5.54
CA GLY A 150 2.59 12.53 5.89
C GLY A 150 2.25 11.95 7.26
N PRO A 151 2.92 10.85 7.66
CA PRO A 151 2.80 10.30 9.00
C PRO A 151 3.25 11.30 10.06
N ASP A 152 2.59 11.27 11.20
CA ASP A 152 3.08 11.95 12.39
C ASP A 152 4.17 11.10 13.05
N PHE A 153 5.41 11.40 12.74
CA PHE A 153 6.55 10.64 13.25
C PHE A 153 6.72 10.75 14.77
N ALA A 154 6.16 11.79 15.41
CA ALA A 154 6.21 11.90 16.87
C ALA A 154 5.35 10.83 17.57
N HIS A 155 4.33 10.30 16.88
CA HIS A 155 3.44 9.26 17.38
C HIS A 155 3.54 7.95 16.60
N SER A 156 4.52 7.85 15.69
CA SER A 156 4.77 6.63 14.92
C SER A 156 5.66 5.68 15.70
N ILE A 157 5.37 4.40 15.63
CA ILE A 157 6.26 3.35 16.16
C ILE A 157 7.37 3.16 15.12
N ILE A 158 8.58 3.50 15.48
CA ILE A 158 9.78 3.18 14.71
C ILE A 158 10.27 1.83 15.22
N THR A 159 10.28 0.83 14.35
CA THR A 159 10.91 -0.47 14.63
C THR A 159 12.27 -0.47 13.97
N ASP A 160 13.32 -0.63 14.77
CA ASP A 160 14.69 -0.87 14.28
C ASP A 160 14.80 -2.22 13.58
#